data_1ccf4cb2b50a8b2a1500e9f03c22de86
#
_entry.id   1ccf4cb2b50a8b2a1500e9f03c22de86
#
_cell.length_a   1.000
_cell.length_b   1.000
_cell.length_c   1.000
_cell.angle_alpha   90.00
_cell.angle_beta   90.00
_cell.angle_gamma   90.00
#
_symmetry.space_group_name_H-M   'P 1'
#
loop_
_entity.id
_entity.type
_entity.pdbx_description
1 polymer ?
#
loop_
_entity_poly.entity_id
_entity_poly.type
_entity_poly.pdbx_seq_one_letter_code
_entity_poly.pdbx_strand_id
1 'polypeptide(L)'
;MSSPSPSPPAPAEEEGRAPTKYVLITGGVVSGLGKGVTASSIGVVLKACGLRVTCIKIDPYLNTDAGTMSPFEHGEVFVLDDGGEVDLDLGNYERFIDVTLTRDNNITTGKIYQSVIEKERRGDYLGKTVQVIPHVTDEIKQWIQSVSSVPVDGQTRPADVCVIELGGTVGDIESMPFIEALRQLSFSLGKENFCLIHVSLVPVLGVVGEQKTKPTQHSVRELRALGLTPDLLACRSAQPLIGSVKEKLSQFCHVPVENILNIHDVPNLWHVPLILRNQKAHEAIIKQLNLARSAGPPELRDWTDMAESYDNLNNSVKVALVGKYTNLTDSYLSVVKALLHASVACSLKPSIQWIAASDLEDATAISAPDAHAEAWETLKGSSCILIPGGFGDRGISGMILAAKYARENRVPYLGICLGMQISVIEISRHVLGLEDADSEEFNKDTPNHVVMYMPEVSKTHMGNTMRLGCRRTFFSKPDCLTSKLYGSPPHVDERHRHRYEVNPSFVPMLESAGLHFVGCDESRNRMEIVELQDHPFYVGVQFHPEFKSRPRRPSPPFTGLIMAATKQLGAISNSSNGYVGASD
;
A
#
# COMPACT_ATOMS: atom_id res chain seq x y z
N MET A 1 15.07 -28.79 -37.25
CA MET A 1 16.21 -28.58 -36.37
C MET A 1 16.52 -27.10 -36.40
N SER A 2 15.92 -26.33 -35.51
CA SER A 2 16.17 -24.91 -35.31
C SER A 2 17.19 -24.76 -34.18
N SER A 3 18.28 -24.07 -34.48
CA SER A 3 19.37 -23.76 -33.56
C SER A 3 18.87 -22.97 -32.36
N PRO A 4 19.40 -23.23 -31.14
CA PRO A 4 19.04 -22.46 -29.95
C PRO A 4 19.58 -21.03 -30.08
N SER A 5 18.73 -20.06 -29.70
CA SER A 5 19.13 -18.66 -29.58
C SER A 5 20.21 -18.50 -28.49
N PRO A 6 21.21 -17.63 -28.70
CA PRO A 6 22.28 -17.43 -27.74
C PRO A 6 21.76 -16.81 -26.45
N SER A 7 22.25 -17.30 -25.33
CA SER A 7 22.04 -16.74 -24.00
C SER A 7 22.44 -15.26 -23.98
N PRO A 8 21.72 -14.39 -23.25
CA PRO A 8 22.14 -13.01 -23.11
C PRO A 8 23.53 -12.94 -22.44
N PRO A 9 24.40 -12.00 -22.87
CA PRO A 9 25.72 -11.83 -22.29
C PRO A 9 25.60 -11.46 -20.81
N ALA A 10 26.48 -12.02 -19.99
CA ALA A 10 26.63 -11.60 -18.60
C ALA A 10 26.88 -10.08 -18.55
N PRO A 11 26.30 -9.36 -17.59
CA PRO A 11 26.52 -7.92 -17.46
C PRO A 11 28.01 -7.67 -17.27
N ALA A 12 28.58 -6.76 -18.07
CA ALA A 12 29.95 -6.31 -17.95
C ALA A 12 30.18 -5.77 -16.52
N GLU A 13 31.19 -6.30 -15.84
CA GLU A 13 31.67 -5.76 -14.57
C GLU A 13 32.16 -4.32 -14.85
N GLU A 14 31.38 -3.32 -14.44
CA GLU A 14 31.84 -1.92 -14.41
C GLU A 14 32.88 -1.80 -13.29
N GLU A 15 34.13 -1.75 -13.66
CA GLU A 15 35.27 -1.49 -12.77
C GLU A 15 35.03 -0.19 -11.97
N GLY A 16 34.98 -0.29 -10.63
CA GLY A 16 34.96 0.84 -9.71
C GLY A 16 33.69 1.08 -8.92
N ARG A 17 32.70 0.17 -8.97
CA ARG A 17 31.41 0.33 -8.32
C ARG A 17 31.39 -0.23 -6.90
N ALA A 18 30.97 0.58 -5.91
CA ALA A 18 30.68 0.08 -4.57
C ALA A 18 29.43 -0.82 -4.63
N PRO A 19 29.45 -2.02 -4.05
CA PRO A 19 28.30 -2.92 -4.03
C PRO A 19 27.17 -2.33 -3.20
N THR A 20 25.91 -2.67 -3.56
CA THR A 20 24.72 -2.32 -2.76
C THR A 20 24.88 -2.85 -1.33
N LYS A 21 24.56 -2.03 -0.35
CA LYS A 21 24.58 -2.37 1.07
C LYS A 21 23.19 -2.82 1.53
N TYR A 22 23.12 -3.61 2.58
CA TYR A 22 21.87 -4.22 3.05
C TYR A 22 21.55 -3.83 4.48
N VAL A 23 20.32 -3.42 4.71
CA VAL A 23 19.74 -3.24 6.05
C VAL A 23 18.63 -4.26 6.23
N LEU A 24 18.84 -5.24 7.10
CA LEU A 24 17.83 -6.25 7.44
C LEU A 24 17.02 -5.81 8.63
N ILE A 25 15.70 -5.80 8.49
CA ILE A 25 14.75 -5.57 9.57
C ILE A 25 14.08 -6.90 9.94
N THR A 26 14.28 -7.34 11.17
CA THR A 26 13.62 -8.52 11.74
C THR A 26 12.72 -8.12 12.89
N GLY A 27 11.76 -8.96 13.24
CA GLY A 27 10.89 -8.72 14.40
C GLY A 27 10.72 -9.94 15.27
N GLY A 28 10.46 -9.69 16.54
CA GLY A 28 10.21 -10.76 17.49
C GLY A 28 9.08 -10.42 18.46
N VAL A 29 8.64 -11.41 19.22
CA VAL A 29 7.63 -11.39 20.28
C VAL A 29 6.20 -11.45 19.76
N VAL A 30 5.76 -10.51 18.92
CA VAL A 30 4.39 -10.49 18.34
C VAL A 30 4.42 -9.90 16.94
N SER A 31 3.38 -10.20 16.13
CA SER A 31 3.10 -9.52 14.87
C SER A 31 2.60 -8.09 15.11
N GLY A 32 2.57 -7.24 14.09
CA GLY A 32 2.02 -5.89 14.20
C GLY A 32 2.90 -4.89 14.99
N LEU A 33 4.16 -5.22 15.28
CA LEU A 33 5.10 -4.32 15.99
C LEU A 33 5.51 -3.07 15.21
N GLY A 34 5.14 -2.98 13.93
CA GLY A 34 5.53 -1.86 13.07
C GLY A 34 6.89 -2.04 12.41
N LYS A 35 7.25 -3.28 12.00
CA LYS A 35 8.42 -3.53 11.15
C LYS A 35 8.38 -2.70 9.87
N GLY A 36 7.24 -2.70 9.15
CA GLY A 36 7.05 -1.94 7.92
C GLY A 36 7.22 -0.42 8.11
N VAL A 37 6.67 0.13 9.19
CA VAL A 37 6.86 1.54 9.55
C VAL A 37 8.32 1.83 9.90
N THR A 38 9.01 0.93 10.59
CA THR A 38 10.43 1.06 10.91
C THR A 38 11.28 1.00 9.64
N ALA A 39 11.02 0.02 8.76
CA ALA A 39 11.74 -0.16 7.50
C ALA A 39 11.57 1.06 6.57
N SER A 40 10.33 1.49 6.35
CA SER A 40 10.04 2.68 5.54
C SER A 40 10.65 3.95 6.14
N SER A 41 10.59 4.13 7.46
CA SER A 41 11.18 5.30 8.13
C SER A 41 12.71 5.33 8.06
N ILE A 42 13.36 4.17 8.18
CA ILE A 42 14.81 4.04 7.95
C ILE A 42 15.14 4.39 6.50
N GLY A 43 14.35 3.89 5.54
CA GLY A 43 14.49 4.22 4.13
C GLY A 43 14.40 5.74 3.89
N VAL A 44 13.44 6.42 4.51
CA VAL A 44 13.29 7.89 4.46
C VAL A 44 14.54 8.58 4.98
N VAL A 45 15.03 8.18 6.15
CA VAL A 45 16.19 8.84 6.79
C VAL A 45 17.46 8.64 5.96
N LEU A 46 17.66 7.43 5.39
CA LEU A 46 18.80 7.16 4.51
C LEU A 46 18.71 7.92 3.17
N LYS A 47 17.50 8.00 2.58
CA LYS A 47 17.25 8.83 1.39
C LYS A 47 17.51 10.31 1.67
N ALA A 48 17.10 10.80 2.84
CA ALA A 48 17.39 12.17 3.28
C ALA A 48 18.88 12.44 3.49
N CYS A 49 19.71 11.41 3.69
CA CYS A 49 21.18 11.51 3.67
C CYS A 49 21.77 11.54 2.26
N GLY A 50 20.96 11.57 1.20
CA GLY A 50 21.39 11.56 -0.19
C GLY A 50 21.67 10.18 -0.78
N LEU A 51 21.33 9.10 -0.08
CA LEU A 51 21.49 7.72 -0.54
C LEU A 51 20.27 7.28 -1.38
N ARG A 52 20.50 6.48 -2.42
CA ARG A 52 19.45 5.81 -3.17
C ARG A 52 19.01 4.56 -2.41
N VAL A 53 17.73 4.42 -2.18
CA VAL A 53 17.18 3.35 -1.34
C VAL A 53 16.14 2.58 -2.13
N THR A 54 16.20 1.24 -2.06
CA THR A 54 15.12 0.33 -2.44
C THR A 54 14.73 -0.53 -1.25
N CYS A 55 13.56 -1.18 -1.34
CA CYS A 55 13.05 -2.05 -0.29
C CYS A 55 12.67 -3.42 -0.85
N ILE A 56 12.82 -4.45 -0.02
CA ILE A 56 12.31 -5.80 -0.25
C ILE A 56 11.48 -6.21 0.96
N LYS A 57 10.29 -6.76 0.70
CA LYS A 57 9.47 -7.45 1.68
C LYS A 57 9.59 -8.95 1.47
N ILE A 58 9.90 -9.67 2.51
CA ILE A 58 9.90 -11.15 2.54
C ILE A 58 8.70 -11.61 3.36
N ASP A 59 7.79 -12.33 2.74
CA ASP A 59 6.62 -12.90 3.38
C ASP A 59 6.69 -14.43 3.35
N PRO A 60 6.74 -15.09 4.52
CA PRO A 60 6.99 -16.54 4.60
C PRO A 60 5.76 -17.41 4.28
N TYR A 61 4.65 -16.85 3.81
CA TYR A 61 3.49 -17.64 3.41
C TYR A 61 3.67 -18.33 2.05
N LEU A 62 2.89 -19.41 1.81
CA LEU A 62 2.96 -20.24 0.61
C LEU A 62 2.26 -19.64 -0.62
N ASN A 63 1.47 -18.59 -0.47
CA ASN A 63 0.87 -17.94 -1.61
C ASN A 63 1.95 -17.37 -2.53
N THR A 64 1.75 -17.49 -3.84
CA THR A 64 2.67 -16.90 -4.83
C THR A 64 2.64 -15.37 -4.75
N ASP A 65 1.46 -14.80 -4.56
CA ASP A 65 1.22 -13.38 -4.35
C ASP A 65 0.01 -13.17 -3.43
N ALA A 66 -0.34 -11.91 -3.16
CA ALA A 66 -1.45 -11.57 -2.28
C ALA A 66 -2.84 -11.62 -2.98
N GLY A 67 -2.89 -11.85 -4.30
CA GLY A 67 -4.11 -11.70 -5.10
C GLY A 67 -5.27 -12.62 -4.72
N THR A 68 -4.98 -13.77 -4.08
CA THR A 68 -5.98 -14.73 -3.62
C THR A 68 -6.28 -14.65 -2.12
N MET A 69 -5.66 -13.71 -1.41
CA MET A 69 -5.84 -13.56 0.03
C MET A 69 -7.13 -12.81 0.37
N SER A 70 -7.67 -13.10 1.55
CA SER A 70 -8.81 -12.37 2.09
C SER A 70 -8.37 -11.08 2.76
N PRO A 71 -8.96 -9.91 2.41
CA PRO A 71 -8.68 -8.67 3.12
C PRO A 71 -9.01 -8.69 4.61
N PHE A 72 -9.87 -9.62 5.06
CA PHE A 72 -10.18 -9.80 6.48
C PHE A 72 -9.04 -10.45 7.28
N GLU A 73 -8.15 -11.21 6.61
CA GLU A 73 -7.06 -11.94 7.27
C GLU A 73 -5.73 -11.19 7.15
N HIS A 74 -5.45 -10.59 5.99
CA HIS A 74 -4.13 -10.03 5.67
C HIS A 74 -4.15 -8.53 5.36
N GLY A 75 -5.32 -7.87 5.43
CA GLY A 75 -5.47 -6.48 5.02
C GLY A 75 -5.60 -6.33 3.49
N GLU A 76 -5.40 -5.11 2.99
CA GLU A 76 -5.56 -4.85 1.56
C GLU A 76 -4.51 -5.55 0.70
N VAL A 77 -4.90 -5.92 -0.51
CA VAL A 77 -3.97 -6.30 -1.57
C VAL A 77 -3.53 -5.04 -2.28
N PHE A 78 -2.25 -4.68 -2.13
CA PHE A 78 -1.67 -3.53 -2.82
C PHE A 78 -1.27 -3.92 -4.23
N VAL A 79 -1.55 -3.06 -5.22
CA VAL A 79 -1.21 -3.31 -6.62
C VAL A 79 -0.12 -2.35 -7.09
N LEU A 80 0.92 -2.90 -7.69
CA LEU A 80 2.06 -2.17 -8.24
C LEU A 80 1.83 -1.79 -9.72
N ASP A 81 2.67 -0.93 -10.26
CA ASP A 81 2.57 -0.49 -11.66
C ASP A 81 2.70 -1.65 -12.66
N ASP A 82 3.53 -2.65 -12.36
CA ASP A 82 3.71 -3.86 -13.17
C ASP A 82 2.59 -4.90 -13.02
N GLY A 83 1.55 -4.59 -12.24
CA GLY A 83 0.42 -5.47 -11.96
C GLY A 83 0.70 -6.50 -10.86
N GLY A 84 1.80 -6.39 -10.13
CA GLY A 84 2.05 -7.23 -8.96
C GLY A 84 1.00 -6.99 -7.88
N GLU A 85 0.34 -8.07 -7.41
CA GLU A 85 -0.57 -8.08 -6.28
C GLU A 85 0.25 -8.45 -5.03
N VAL A 86 0.55 -7.48 -4.19
CA VAL A 86 1.56 -7.60 -3.13
C VAL A 86 1.01 -7.25 -1.76
N ASP A 87 1.81 -7.53 -0.73
CA ASP A 87 1.52 -7.16 0.65
C ASP A 87 1.41 -5.61 0.81
N LEU A 88 0.54 -5.18 1.71
CA LEU A 88 0.26 -3.76 2.00
C LEU A 88 1.49 -2.96 2.44
N ASP A 89 2.52 -3.61 2.98
CA ASP A 89 3.76 -2.96 3.41
C ASP A 89 4.52 -2.32 2.23
N LEU A 90 4.42 -2.89 1.01
CA LEU A 90 5.01 -2.27 -0.18
C LEU A 90 4.36 -0.91 -0.47
N GLY A 91 3.06 -0.77 -0.20
CA GLY A 91 2.39 0.53 -0.25
C GLY A 91 2.95 1.52 0.76
N ASN A 92 3.31 1.07 1.96
CA ASN A 92 3.97 1.91 2.95
C ASN A 92 5.36 2.35 2.47
N TYR A 93 6.15 1.45 1.87
CA TYR A 93 7.46 1.81 1.32
C TYR A 93 7.34 2.83 0.21
N GLU A 94 6.45 2.62 -0.76
CA GLU A 94 6.22 3.58 -1.84
C GLU A 94 5.77 4.95 -1.33
N ARG A 95 4.87 4.99 -0.33
CA ARG A 95 4.37 6.25 0.25
C ARG A 95 5.43 7.01 1.04
N PHE A 96 6.27 6.29 1.81
CA PHE A 96 7.28 6.91 2.67
C PHE A 96 8.54 7.27 1.90
N ILE A 97 9.10 6.32 1.15
CA ILE A 97 10.38 6.51 0.47
C ILE A 97 10.20 7.27 -0.85
N ASP A 98 8.95 7.36 -1.35
CA ASP A 98 8.60 7.92 -2.66
C ASP A 98 9.41 7.25 -3.78
N VAL A 99 9.21 5.96 -3.92
CA VAL A 99 9.81 5.08 -4.93
C VAL A 99 8.70 4.28 -5.62
N THR A 100 8.98 3.78 -6.82
CA THR A 100 8.11 2.82 -7.51
C THR A 100 8.76 1.44 -7.43
N LEU A 101 8.05 0.49 -6.83
CA LEU A 101 8.50 -0.88 -6.65
C LEU A 101 7.91 -1.81 -7.71
N THR A 102 8.50 -2.99 -7.84
CA THR A 102 8.05 -4.05 -8.75
C THR A 102 7.61 -5.27 -7.97
N ARG A 103 6.89 -6.21 -8.62
CA ARG A 103 6.45 -7.47 -8.02
C ARG A 103 7.58 -8.29 -7.39
N ASP A 104 8.81 -8.11 -7.88
CA ASP A 104 9.98 -8.82 -7.39
C ASP A 104 10.51 -8.26 -6.07
N ASN A 105 10.10 -7.06 -5.68
CA ASN A 105 10.36 -6.49 -4.36
C ASN A 105 9.57 -7.18 -3.23
N ASN A 106 8.58 -8.03 -3.58
CA ASN A 106 7.88 -8.90 -2.64
C ASN A 106 8.27 -10.36 -2.88
N ILE A 107 9.03 -10.94 -1.96
CA ILE A 107 9.50 -12.33 -1.98
C ILE A 107 8.59 -13.15 -1.09
N THR A 108 7.96 -14.21 -1.64
CA THR A 108 7.14 -15.15 -0.88
C THR A 108 7.74 -16.55 -0.92
N THR A 109 7.40 -17.39 0.05
CA THR A 109 7.78 -18.82 0.01
C THR A 109 7.28 -19.47 -1.28
N GLY A 110 6.05 -19.15 -1.71
CA GLY A 110 5.48 -19.70 -2.95
C GLY A 110 6.32 -19.38 -4.19
N LYS A 111 6.74 -18.12 -4.37
CA LYS A 111 7.62 -17.73 -5.48
C LYS A 111 8.94 -18.47 -5.48
N ILE A 112 9.60 -18.56 -4.32
CA ILE A 112 10.91 -19.21 -4.19
C ILE A 112 10.81 -20.70 -4.50
N TYR A 113 9.84 -21.39 -3.88
CA TYR A 113 9.68 -22.85 -4.10
C TYR A 113 9.25 -23.16 -5.52
N GLN A 114 8.36 -22.36 -6.10
CA GLN A 114 7.97 -22.50 -7.51
C GLN A 114 9.19 -22.38 -8.42
N SER A 115 10.03 -21.36 -8.24
CA SER A 115 11.25 -21.17 -9.03
C SER A 115 12.21 -22.34 -8.90
N VAL A 116 12.44 -22.85 -7.69
CA VAL A 116 13.32 -24.01 -7.46
C VAL A 116 12.75 -25.28 -8.11
N ILE A 117 11.43 -25.51 -8.01
CA ILE A 117 10.76 -26.67 -8.63
C ILE A 117 10.82 -26.57 -10.16
N GLU A 118 10.59 -25.40 -10.72
CA GLU A 118 10.69 -25.17 -12.16
C GLU A 118 12.11 -25.40 -12.68
N LYS A 119 13.14 -24.94 -11.98
CA LYS A 119 14.56 -25.18 -12.27
C LYS A 119 14.89 -26.68 -12.20
N GLU A 120 14.36 -27.40 -11.20
CA GLU A 120 14.53 -28.84 -11.07
C GLU A 120 13.90 -29.58 -12.26
N ARG A 121 12.65 -29.25 -12.62
CA ARG A 121 11.96 -29.87 -13.77
C ARG A 121 12.63 -29.55 -15.10
N ARG A 122 13.23 -28.37 -15.24
CA ARG A 122 13.99 -27.98 -16.43
C ARG A 122 15.35 -28.67 -16.55
N GLY A 123 15.85 -29.22 -15.44
CA GLY A 123 17.12 -29.94 -15.40
C GLY A 123 18.33 -29.14 -14.95
N ASP A 124 18.15 -27.95 -14.40
CA ASP A 124 19.26 -27.08 -13.94
C ASP A 124 20.05 -27.72 -12.79
N TYR A 125 19.47 -28.70 -12.11
CA TYR A 125 20.08 -29.45 -11.00
C TYR A 125 20.36 -30.93 -11.33
N LEU A 126 20.51 -31.28 -12.60
CA LEU A 126 20.72 -32.68 -12.99
C LEU A 126 21.87 -33.35 -12.19
N GLY A 127 21.61 -34.55 -11.66
CA GLY A 127 22.56 -35.33 -10.87
C GLY A 127 22.66 -34.88 -9.40
N LYS A 128 21.85 -33.91 -8.95
CA LYS A 128 21.83 -33.43 -7.57
C LYS A 128 20.52 -33.80 -6.86
N THR A 129 20.60 -34.03 -5.56
CA THR A 129 19.42 -34.06 -4.69
C THR A 129 19.10 -32.60 -4.31
N VAL A 130 17.96 -32.11 -4.75
CA VAL A 130 17.53 -30.73 -4.46
C VAL A 130 17.01 -30.64 -3.03
N GLN A 131 17.55 -29.73 -2.24
CA GLN A 131 17.27 -29.54 -0.81
C GLN A 131 17.09 -28.06 -0.47
N VAL A 132 16.59 -27.78 0.73
CA VAL A 132 16.47 -26.40 1.20
C VAL A 132 17.83 -25.70 1.19
N ILE A 133 18.85 -26.35 1.73
CA ILE A 133 20.25 -25.90 1.63
C ILE A 133 20.98 -26.84 0.66
N PRO A 134 21.60 -26.33 -0.40
CA PRO A 134 21.76 -24.91 -0.74
C PRO A 134 20.69 -24.34 -1.67
N HIS A 135 19.81 -25.14 -2.30
CA HIS A 135 19.07 -24.73 -3.50
C HIS A 135 18.03 -23.64 -3.22
N VAL A 136 17.22 -23.78 -2.15
CA VAL A 136 16.23 -22.76 -1.76
C VAL A 136 16.95 -21.52 -1.19
N THR A 137 17.98 -21.73 -0.35
CA THR A 137 18.73 -20.60 0.23
C THR A 137 19.51 -19.82 -0.82
N ASP A 138 20.07 -20.48 -1.83
CA ASP A 138 20.76 -19.82 -2.94
C ASP A 138 19.77 -19.02 -3.81
N GLU A 139 18.58 -19.57 -4.06
CA GLU A 139 17.53 -18.89 -4.79
C GLU A 139 17.11 -17.60 -4.08
N ILE A 140 16.88 -17.64 -2.76
CA ILE A 140 16.54 -16.45 -1.96
C ILE A 140 17.64 -15.40 -2.07
N LYS A 141 18.91 -15.78 -1.90
CA LYS A 141 20.05 -14.86 -2.00
C LYS A 141 20.16 -14.22 -3.38
N GLN A 142 20.04 -15.03 -4.43
CA GLN A 142 20.08 -14.55 -5.82
C GLN A 142 18.95 -13.59 -6.11
N TRP A 143 17.72 -13.88 -5.64
CA TRP A 143 16.57 -12.99 -5.80
C TRP A 143 16.81 -11.62 -5.14
N ILE A 144 17.26 -11.62 -3.87
CA ILE A 144 17.59 -10.39 -3.14
C ILE A 144 18.64 -9.57 -3.89
N GLN A 145 19.71 -10.19 -4.35
CA GLN A 145 20.79 -9.50 -5.08
C GLN A 145 20.32 -8.99 -6.44
N SER A 146 19.50 -9.76 -7.17
CA SER A 146 18.92 -9.34 -8.44
C SER A 146 18.06 -8.11 -8.28
N VAL A 147 17.10 -8.13 -7.34
CA VAL A 147 16.19 -7.00 -7.08
C VAL A 147 16.97 -5.75 -6.63
N SER A 148 17.96 -5.92 -5.75
CA SER A 148 18.79 -4.80 -5.27
C SER A 148 19.64 -4.16 -6.37
N SER A 149 19.90 -4.87 -7.47
CA SER A 149 20.64 -4.37 -8.63
C SER A 149 19.78 -3.59 -9.62
N VAL A 150 18.46 -3.65 -9.52
CA VAL A 150 17.54 -2.91 -10.39
C VAL A 150 17.54 -1.44 -10.01
N PRO A 151 17.76 -0.50 -10.97
CA PRO A 151 17.58 0.92 -10.70
C PRO A 151 16.17 1.27 -10.29
N VAL A 152 15.99 2.19 -9.35
CA VAL A 152 14.70 2.71 -8.92
C VAL A 152 14.47 4.12 -9.45
N ASP A 153 13.20 4.53 -9.60
CA ASP A 153 12.78 5.89 -9.96
C ASP A 153 13.35 6.44 -11.27
N GLY A 154 13.47 5.60 -12.30
CA GLY A 154 14.03 6.02 -13.59
C GLY A 154 15.53 6.37 -13.55
N GLN A 155 16.20 6.11 -12.44
CA GLN A 155 17.63 6.27 -12.29
C GLN A 155 18.39 5.27 -13.17
N THR A 156 19.61 5.63 -13.56
CA THR A 156 20.47 4.73 -14.34
C THR A 156 21.33 3.80 -13.47
N ARG A 157 21.30 3.99 -12.15
CA ARG A 157 22.14 3.24 -11.20
C ARG A 157 21.27 2.53 -10.16
N PRO A 158 21.66 1.33 -9.71
CA PRO A 158 21.02 0.65 -8.57
C PRO A 158 21.06 1.47 -7.29
N ALA A 159 20.29 1.00 -6.30
CA ALA A 159 20.29 1.57 -4.97
C ALA A 159 21.64 1.41 -4.26
N ASP A 160 22.00 2.40 -3.46
CA ASP A 160 23.16 2.34 -2.56
C ASP A 160 22.85 1.44 -1.36
N VAL A 161 21.59 1.43 -0.93
CA VAL A 161 21.09 0.61 0.19
C VAL A 161 19.78 -0.09 -0.19
N CYS A 162 19.73 -1.39 0.08
CA CYS A 162 18.51 -2.20 0.02
C CYS A 162 18.03 -2.49 1.45
N VAL A 163 16.85 -2.02 1.81
CA VAL A 163 16.20 -2.30 3.09
C VAL A 163 15.34 -3.54 2.93
N ILE A 164 15.65 -4.61 3.68
CA ILE A 164 14.93 -5.88 3.63
C ILE A 164 14.11 -6.01 4.91
N GLU A 165 12.81 -6.17 4.77
CA GLU A 165 11.95 -6.55 5.90
C GLU A 165 11.62 -8.03 5.84
N LEU A 166 11.97 -8.76 6.90
CA LEU A 166 11.53 -10.13 7.09
C LEU A 166 10.17 -10.15 7.80
N GLY A 167 9.16 -10.62 7.10
CA GLY A 167 7.81 -10.88 7.63
C GLY A 167 7.81 -12.00 8.66
N GLY A 168 6.71 -12.10 9.42
CA GLY A 168 6.58 -13.05 10.52
C GLY A 168 7.40 -12.67 11.75
N THR A 169 7.55 -13.63 12.65
CA THR A 169 8.27 -13.50 13.92
C THR A 169 9.49 -14.42 13.90
N VAL A 170 10.61 -13.95 14.44
CA VAL A 170 11.81 -14.80 14.55
C VAL A 170 11.48 -16.02 15.42
N GLY A 171 11.77 -17.22 14.88
CA GLY A 171 11.43 -18.51 15.50
C GLY A 171 10.25 -19.22 14.84
N ASP A 172 9.47 -18.55 13.98
CA ASP A 172 8.40 -19.19 13.23
C ASP A 172 8.98 -20.17 12.21
N ILE A 173 8.37 -21.36 12.08
CA ILE A 173 8.85 -22.47 11.21
C ILE A 173 8.95 -22.00 9.75
N GLU A 174 7.96 -21.28 9.27
CA GLU A 174 7.87 -20.79 7.90
C GLU A 174 8.97 -19.78 7.55
N SER A 175 9.51 -19.07 8.54
CA SER A 175 10.58 -18.08 8.33
C SER A 175 11.98 -18.68 8.27
N MET A 176 12.17 -19.93 8.68
CA MET A 176 13.49 -20.56 8.84
C MET A 176 14.34 -20.58 7.57
N PRO A 177 13.83 -20.93 6.36
CA PRO A 177 14.63 -20.89 5.14
C PRO A 177 15.16 -19.50 4.81
N PHE A 178 14.35 -18.46 5.07
CA PHE A 178 14.73 -17.06 4.86
C PHE A 178 15.80 -16.61 5.87
N ILE A 179 15.63 -16.95 7.14
CA ILE A 179 16.63 -16.62 8.18
C ILE A 179 17.98 -17.26 7.84
N GLU A 180 17.98 -18.54 7.42
CA GLU A 180 19.20 -19.22 7.01
C GLU A 180 19.83 -18.56 5.77
N ALA A 181 19.05 -18.23 4.76
CA ALA A 181 19.54 -17.54 3.56
C ALA A 181 20.14 -16.16 3.90
N LEU A 182 19.47 -15.38 4.77
CA LEU A 182 19.93 -14.07 5.21
C LEU A 182 21.20 -14.17 6.08
N ARG A 183 21.32 -15.21 6.90
CA ARG A 183 22.55 -15.52 7.65
C ARG A 183 23.71 -15.80 6.72
N GLN A 184 23.49 -16.63 5.69
CA GLN A 184 24.50 -16.93 4.66
C GLN A 184 24.86 -15.66 3.86
N LEU A 185 23.88 -14.86 3.49
CA LEU A 185 24.10 -13.59 2.78
C LEU A 185 24.96 -12.64 3.62
N SER A 186 24.60 -12.43 4.89
CA SER A 186 25.38 -11.60 5.82
C SER A 186 26.82 -12.06 5.95
N PHE A 187 27.05 -13.38 6.03
CA PHE A 187 28.39 -13.95 6.09
C PHE A 187 29.18 -13.69 4.81
N SER A 188 28.57 -13.89 3.63
CA SER A 188 29.23 -13.75 2.34
C SER A 188 29.55 -12.29 1.99
N LEU A 189 28.71 -11.35 2.40
CA LEU A 189 28.90 -9.92 2.12
C LEU A 189 29.91 -9.25 3.07
N GLY A 190 30.08 -9.77 4.28
CA GLY A 190 30.88 -9.14 5.33
C GLY A 190 30.11 -8.06 6.10
N LYS A 191 30.59 -7.78 7.31
CA LYS A 191 29.91 -6.90 8.27
C LYS A 191 29.75 -5.46 7.80
N GLU A 192 30.65 -4.96 6.96
CA GLU A 192 30.62 -3.61 6.41
C GLU A 192 29.60 -3.43 5.28
N ASN A 193 28.95 -4.51 4.85
CA ASN A 193 27.94 -4.51 3.80
C ASN A 193 26.54 -4.91 4.30
N PHE A 194 26.43 -5.23 5.61
CA PHE A 194 25.20 -5.73 6.19
C PHE A 194 24.97 -5.14 7.59
N CYS A 195 23.77 -4.62 7.82
CA CYS A 195 23.33 -4.06 9.10
C CYS A 195 22.01 -4.71 9.51
N LEU A 196 21.95 -5.31 10.70
CA LEU A 196 20.75 -5.93 11.22
C LEU A 196 20.10 -5.09 12.31
N ILE A 197 18.84 -4.74 12.10
CA ILE A 197 17.99 -4.02 13.04
C ILE A 197 16.88 -4.95 13.51
N HIS A 198 16.81 -5.18 14.81
CA HIS A 198 15.77 -6.04 15.38
C HIS A 198 14.70 -5.22 16.08
N VAL A 199 13.46 -5.33 15.58
CA VAL A 199 12.29 -4.66 16.18
C VAL A 199 11.72 -5.55 17.27
N SER A 200 11.55 -5.02 18.47
CA SER A 200 11.02 -5.78 19.61
C SER A 200 10.16 -4.92 20.53
N LEU A 201 9.31 -5.57 21.31
CA LEU A 201 8.40 -4.92 22.24
C LEU A 201 9.03 -4.73 23.62
N VAL A 202 8.91 -3.51 24.14
CA VAL A 202 9.15 -3.19 25.55
C VAL A 202 7.80 -2.76 26.16
N PRO A 203 6.99 -3.70 26.66
CA PRO A 203 5.68 -3.38 27.19
C PRO A 203 5.78 -2.57 28.46
N VAL A 204 4.81 -1.68 28.65
CA VAL A 204 4.56 -0.96 29.90
C VAL A 204 3.46 -1.68 30.65
N LEU A 205 3.77 -2.26 31.80
CA LEU A 205 2.78 -3.04 32.55
C LEU A 205 1.99 -2.17 33.54
N GLY A 206 0.67 -2.14 33.31
CA GLY A 206 -0.38 -1.81 34.28
C GLY A 206 -0.16 -0.56 35.13
N VAL A 207 -0.62 -0.66 36.38
CA VAL A 207 -0.75 0.42 37.35
C VAL A 207 0.57 1.10 37.74
N VAL A 208 1.72 0.40 37.54
CA VAL A 208 3.04 0.89 37.98
C VAL A 208 3.83 1.61 36.88
N GLY A 209 3.40 1.51 35.61
CA GLY A 209 4.10 2.15 34.51
C GLY A 209 5.50 1.59 34.21
N GLU A 210 5.84 0.39 34.71
CA GLU A 210 7.18 -0.19 34.58
C GLU A 210 7.41 -0.80 33.17
N GLN A 211 8.49 -0.38 32.52
CA GLN A 211 8.93 -0.91 31.23
C GLN A 211 9.63 -2.26 31.42
N LYS A 212 9.14 -3.30 30.73
CA LYS A 212 9.64 -4.68 30.87
C LYS A 212 10.53 -5.09 29.70
N THR A 213 11.77 -5.44 30.00
CA THR A 213 12.80 -5.77 29.00
C THR A 213 12.84 -7.26 28.63
N LYS A 214 12.18 -8.13 29.37
CA LYS A 214 12.24 -9.61 29.14
C LYS A 214 11.79 -10.02 27.74
N PRO A 215 10.70 -9.51 27.16
CA PRO A 215 10.32 -9.88 25.81
C PRO A 215 11.44 -9.63 24.79
N THR A 216 12.07 -8.44 24.82
CA THR A 216 13.19 -8.10 23.95
C THR A 216 14.41 -9.00 24.18
N GLN A 217 14.76 -9.30 25.47
CA GLN A 217 15.86 -10.19 25.78
C GLN A 217 15.65 -11.61 25.21
N HIS A 218 14.43 -12.14 25.29
CA HIS A 218 14.07 -13.44 24.73
C HIS A 218 14.13 -13.44 23.20
N SER A 219 13.59 -12.43 22.58
CA SER A 219 13.57 -12.29 21.11
C SER A 219 14.99 -12.19 20.55
N VAL A 220 15.88 -11.39 21.16
CA VAL A 220 17.29 -11.30 20.74
C VAL A 220 18.05 -12.59 21.00
N ARG A 221 17.74 -13.32 22.07
CA ARG A 221 18.34 -14.63 22.32
C ARG A 221 17.97 -15.64 21.25
N GLU A 222 16.70 -15.66 20.83
CA GLU A 222 16.21 -16.51 19.75
C GLU A 222 16.92 -16.19 18.42
N LEU A 223 16.96 -14.90 18.07
CA LEU A 223 17.65 -14.44 16.85
C LEU A 223 19.13 -14.89 16.83
N ARG A 224 19.81 -14.82 17.97
CA ARG A 224 21.21 -15.29 18.10
C ARG A 224 21.34 -16.79 18.00
N ALA A 225 20.39 -17.55 18.54
CA ALA A 225 20.39 -19.01 18.41
C ALA A 225 20.34 -19.44 16.93
N LEU A 226 19.73 -18.60 16.07
CA LEU A 226 19.68 -18.75 14.62
C LEU A 226 20.91 -18.17 13.88
N GLY A 227 21.91 -17.68 14.62
CA GLY A 227 23.19 -17.22 14.06
C GLY A 227 23.21 -15.78 13.55
N LEU A 228 22.19 -14.98 13.87
CA LEU A 228 22.11 -13.55 13.54
C LEU A 228 22.23 -12.70 14.81
N THR A 229 23.03 -11.64 14.77
CA THR A 229 23.22 -10.70 15.91
C THR A 229 22.81 -9.31 15.48
N PRO A 230 21.92 -8.63 16.21
CA PRO A 230 21.50 -7.28 15.86
C PRO A 230 22.62 -6.27 16.10
N ASP A 231 22.79 -5.35 15.15
CA ASP A 231 23.64 -4.16 15.27
C ASP A 231 22.89 -3.02 15.96
N LEU A 232 21.57 -2.94 15.74
CA LEU A 232 20.68 -1.99 16.39
C LEU A 232 19.42 -2.72 16.93
N LEU A 233 18.86 -2.17 18.01
CA LEU A 233 17.53 -2.56 18.51
C LEU A 233 16.55 -1.42 18.30
N ALA A 234 15.42 -1.70 17.67
CA ALA A 234 14.29 -0.80 17.55
C ALA A 234 13.20 -1.22 18.53
N CYS A 235 13.15 -0.56 19.68
CA CYS A 235 12.26 -0.93 20.77
C CYS A 235 10.92 -0.18 20.67
N ARG A 236 9.84 -0.91 20.40
CA ARG A 236 8.48 -0.40 20.44
C ARG A 236 7.98 -0.33 21.88
N SER A 237 7.46 0.82 22.27
CA SER A 237 6.87 1.03 23.59
C SER A 237 5.80 2.11 23.52
N ALA A 238 4.81 2.09 24.42
CA ALA A 238 3.81 3.15 24.51
C ALA A 238 4.41 4.50 24.93
N GLN A 239 5.54 4.48 25.62
CA GLN A 239 6.22 5.68 26.15
C GLN A 239 7.72 5.64 25.83
N PRO A 240 8.42 6.79 25.85
CA PRO A 240 9.87 6.84 25.72
C PRO A 240 10.58 5.93 26.72
N LEU A 241 11.63 5.23 26.27
CA LEU A 241 12.43 4.37 27.13
C LEU A 241 13.26 5.21 28.09
N ILE A 242 13.24 4.83 29.37
CA ILE A 242 14.12 5.41 30.40
C ILE A 242 15.56 4.89 30.26
N GLY A 243 16.54 5.69 30.69
CA GLY A 243 17.96 5.38 30.51
C GLY A 243 18.37 4.03 31.11
N SER A 244 17.91 3.70 32.31
CA SER A 244 18.20 2.42 32.98
C SER A 244 17.66 1.20 32.24
N VAL A 245 16.57 1.36 31.48
CA VAL A 245 16.01 0.29 30.59
C VAL A 245 16.91 0.09 29.39
N LYS A 246 17.41 1.16 28.77
CA LYS A 246 18.37 1.07 27.67
C LYS A 246 19.68 0.40 28.11
N GLU A 247 20.22 0.80 29.25
CA GLU A 247 21.41 0.18 29.83
C GLU A 247 21.23 -1.31 30.10
N LYS A 248 20.09 -1.69 30.67
CA LYS A 248 19.73 -3.09 30.90
C LYS A 248 19.61 -3.87 29.58
N LEU A 249 18.97 -3.31 28.57
CA LEU A 249 18.89 -3.93 27.25
C LEU A 249 20.27 -4.09 26.61
N SER A 250 21.13 -3.07 26.71
CA SER A 250 22.51 -3.13 26.23
C SER A 250 23.27 -4.30 26.83
N GLN A 251 23.21 -4.47 28.15
CA GLN A 251 23.89 -5.54 28.87
C GLN A 251 23.42 -6.95 28.43
N PHE A 252 22.10 -7.15 28.30
CA PHE A 252 21.53 -8.46 27.99
C PHE A 252 21.50 -8.78 26.50
N CYS A 253 21.37 -7.75 25.67
CA CYS A 253 21.31 -7.91 24.22
C CYS A 253 22.67 -7.69 23.54
N HIS A 254 23.69 -7.25 24.25
CA HIS A 254 25.03 -6.92 23.74
C HIS A 254 24.99 -5.96 22.53
N VAL A 255 24.14 -4.99 22.59
CA VAL A 255 24.03 -3.89 21.64
C VAL A 255 24.43 -2.60 22.36
N PRO A 256 25.27 -1.73 21.79
CA PRO A 256 25.64 -0.45 22.41
C PRO A 256 24.40 0.37 22.79
N VAL A 257 24.45 1.11 23.91
CA VAL A 257 23.31 1.88 24.41
C VAL A 257 22.81 2.89 23.37
N GLU A 258 23.72 3.50 22.62
CA GLU A 258 23.44 4.45 21.54
C GLU A 258 22.72 3.81 20.34
N ASN A 259 22.85 2.50 20.15
CA ASN A 259 22.19 1.73 19.10
C ASN A 259 20.83 1.16 19.55
N ILE A 260 20.37 1.46 20.77
CA ILE A 260 19.04 1.10 21.25
C ILE A 260 18.09 2.25 20.98
N LEU A 261 17.38 2.12 19.87
CA LEU A 261 16.41 3.09 19.39
C LEU A 261 15.07 2.89 20.09
N ASN A 262 14.47 3.98 20.48
CA ASN A 262 13.11 3.98 21.03
C ASN A 262 12.12 4.45 19.96
N ILE A 263 11.15 3.62 19.62
CA ILE A 263 10.04 3.96 18.73
C ILE A 263 8.76 3.90 19.56
N HIS A 264 8.41 5.01 20.20
CA HIS A 264 7.19 5.12 21.02
C HIS A 264 5.99 5.57 20.18
N ASP A 265 4.80 5.48 20.78
CA ASP A 265 3.58 5.92 20.14
C ASP A 265 3.62 7.43 19.85
N VAL A 266 3.16 7.82 18.69
CA VAL A 266 3.20 9.20 18.17
C VAL A 266 1.82 9.63 17.66
N PRO A 267 1.51 10.92 17.64
CA PRO A 267 0.23 11.42 17.13
C PRO A 267 -0.02 11.06 15.65
N ASN A 268 1.04 11.04 14.85
CA ASN A 268 1.00 10.61 13.45
C ASN A 268 2.33 9.95 13.04
N LEU A 269 2.28 9.04 12.07
CA LEU A 269 3.44 8.23 11.66
C LEU A 269 4.57 9.05 11.01
N TRP A 270 4.32 10.27 10.58
CA TRP A 270 5.35 11.14 9.98
C TRP A 270 6.41 11.59 11.01
N HIS A 271 6.10 11.46 12.31
CA HIS A 271 7.10 11.65 13.36
C HIS A 271 8.15 10.55 13.44
N VAL A 272 7.88 9.33 12.96
CA VAL A 272 8.80 8.19 13.15
C VAL A 272 10.17 8.42 12.50
N PRO A 273 10.28 8.90 11.23
CA PRO A 273 11.58 9.28 10.66
C PRO A 273 12.31 10.35 11.48
N LEU A 274 11.58 11.31 12.05
CA LEU A 274 12.16 12.38 12.87
C LEU A 274 12.72 11.83 14.19
N ILE A 275 11.99 10.91 14.83
CA ILE A 275 12.45 10.21 16.05
C ILE A 275 13.73 9.42 15.75
N LEU A 276 13.81 8.71 14.65
CA LEU A 276 15.00 7.96 14.25
C LEU A 276 16.19 8.87 13.95
N ARG A 277 15.96 9.99 13.25
CA ARG A 277 16.99 11.03 13.02
C ARG A 277 17.51 11.59 14.33
N ASN A 278 16.62 11.97 15.24
CA ASN A 278 16.98 12.61 16.53
C ASN A 278 17.78 11.66 17.42
N GLN A 279 17.57 10.36 17.32
CA GLN A 279 18.36 9.33 17.99
C GLN A 279 19.60 8.90 17.20
N LYS A 280 19.91 9.56 16.07
CA LYS A 280 21.09 9.31 15.24
C LYS A 280 21.15 7.90 14.64
N ALA A 281 19.99 7.29 14.38
CA ALA A 281 19.92 5.96 13.78
C ALA A 281 20.72 5.90 12.45
N HIS A 282 20.63 6.96 11.63
CA HIS A 282 21.39 7.07 10.38
C HIS A 282 22.91 7.04 10.60
N GLU A 283 23.44 7.72 11.63
CA GLU A 283 24.89 7.72 11.93
C GLU A 283 25.37 6.28 12.24
N ALA A 284 24.61 5.53 13.04
CA ALA A 284 24.92 4.14 13.38
C ALA A 284 24.88 3.22 12.15
N ILE A 285 23.85 3.35 11.29
CA ILE A 285 23.71 2.56 10.05
C ILE A 285 24.80 2.91 9.05
N ILE A 286 25.05 4.20 8.79
CA ILE A 286 26.06 4.70 7.87
C ILE A 286 27.47 4.24 8.31
N LYS A 287 27.74 4.27 9.62
CA LYS A 287 29.00 3.78 10.19
C LYS A 287 29.15 2.28 9.99
N GLN A 288 28.09 1.49 10.30
CA GLN A 288 28.08 0.03 10.13
C GLN A 288 28.31 -0.38 8.68
N LEU A 289 27.69 0.32 7.73
CA LEU A 289 27.75 0.04 6.31
C LEU A 289 28.93 0.72 5.58
N ASN A 290 29.79 1.43 6.31
CA ASN A 290 30.93 2.17 5.75
C ASN A 290 30.55 3.13 4.60
N LEU A 291 29.43 3.88 4.78
CA LEU A 291 28.87 4.80 3.79
C LEU A 291 29.19 6.27 4.07
N ALA A 292 30.06 6.58 5.01
CA ALA A 292 30.35 7.96 5.46
C ALA A 292 30.84 8.89 4.34
N ARG A 293 31.42 8.36 3.25
CA ARG A 293 31.86 9.16 2.09
C ARG A 293 30.74 9.50 1.11
N SER A 294 29.64 8.75 1.14
CA SER A 294 28.53 8.87 0.19
C SER A 294 27.31 9.55 0.81
N ALA A 295 27.24 9.63 2.15
CA ALA A 295 26.10 10.14 2.88
C ALA A 295 26.38 11.54 3.45
N GLY A 296 25.37 12.43 3.34
CA GLY A 296 25.35 13.75 3.99
C GLY A 296 24.48 13.76 5.25
N PRO A 297 24.30 14.92 5.88
CA PRO A 297 23.34 15.08 6.97
C PRO A 297 21.89 14.89 6.42
N PRO A 298 20.97 14.31 7.21
CA PRO A 298 19.62 14.04 6.75
C PRO A 298 18.79 15.33 6.67
N GLU A 299 18.34 15.66 5.46
CA GLU A 299 17.42 16.76 5.19
C GLU A 299 15.97 16.26 5.32
N LEU A 300 15.34 16.53 6.48
CA LEU A 300 13.96 16.10 6.79
C LEU A 300 13.02 17.28 7.09
N ARG A 301 13.28 18.45 6.50
CA ARG A 301 12.42 19.62 6.68
C ARG A 301 10.98 19.32 6.28
N ASP A 302 10.78 18.73 5.10
CA ASP A 302 9.46 18.37 4.58
C ASP A 302 8.68 17.44 5.50
N TRP A 303 9.36 16.47 6.13
CA TRP A 303 8.77 15.57 7.11
C TRP A 303 8.40 16.28 8.41
N THR A 304 9.22 17.23 8.83
CA THR A 304 8.93 18.08 9.99
C THR A 304 7.69 18.92 9.72
N ASP A 305 7.66 19.61 8.58
CA ASP A 305 6.54 20.48 8.19
C ASP A 305 5.23 19.68 8.08
N MET A 306 5.25 18.47 7.50
CA MET A 306 4.08 17.60 7.40
C MET A 306 3.58 17.15 8.79
N ALA A 307 4.50 16.69 9.66
CA ALA A 307 4.14 16.20 10.98
C ALA A 307 3.55 17.33 11.85
N GLU A 308 4.20 18.49 11.87
CA GLU A 308 3.76 19.65 12.63
C GLU A 308 2.46 20.25 12.05
N SER A 309 2.33 20.29 10.72
CA SER A 309 1.09 20.76 10.09
C SER A 309 -0.09 19.90 10.51
N TYR A 310 0.06 18.56 10.49
CA TYR A 310 -1.00 17.66 10.94
C TYR A 310 -1.35 17.84 12.41
N ASP A 311 -0.36 18.00 13.27
CA ASP A 311 -0.59 18.16 14.73
C ASP A 311 -1.38 19.44 15.03
N ASN A 312 -1.13 20.50 14.27
CA ASN A 312 -1.78 21.81 14.41
C ASN A 312 -3.17 21.91 13.78
N LEU A 313 -3.64 20.89 13.03
CA LEU A 313 -4.98 20.89 12.46
C LEU A 313 -6.04 20.78 13.55
N ASN A 314 -6.99 21.71 13.57
CA ASN A 314 -8.10 21.74 14.54
C ASN A 314 -9.44 21.34 13.90
N ASN A 315 -9.61 21.57 12.60
CA ASN A 315 -10.85 21.27 11.88
C ASN A 315 -10.79 19.85 11.32
N SER A 316 -11.96 19.21 11.23
CA SER A 316 -12.09 17.88 10.66
C SER A 316 -13.18 17.82 9.59
N VAL A 317 -13.05 16.86 8.68
CA VAL A 317 -14.06 16.52 7.68
C VAL A 317 -14.55 15.10 7.92
N LYS A 318 -15.87 14.91 8.05
CA LYS A 318 -16.49 13.58 8.22
C LYS A 318 -16.68 12.92 6.86
N VAL A 319 -16.05 11.78 6.67
CA VAL A 319 -16.12 10.98 5.44
C VAL A 319 -16.82 9.66 5.74
N ALA A 320 -18.00 9.41 5.19
CA ALA A 320 -18.63 8.10 5.24
C ALA A 320 -17.92 7.15 4.28
N LEU A 321 -17.22 6.15 4.81
CA LEU A 321 -16.63 5.06 4.05
C LEU A 321 -17.60 3.87 4.11
N VAL A 322 -18.36 3.68 3.03
CA VAL A 322 -19.36 2.62 2.90
C VAL A 322 -18.71 1.42 2.22
N GLY A 323 -18.34 0.42 3.00
CA GLY A 323 -17.51 -0.69 2.53
C GLY A 323 -17.99 -2.07 2.94
N LYS A 324 -17.34 -3.08 2.37
CA LYS A 324 -17.57 -4.50 2.69
C LYS A 324 -16.69 -5.00 3.83
N TYR A 325 -15.49 -4.41 4.00
CA TYR A 325 -14.42 -4.89 4.88
C TYR A 325 -14.15 -3.88 6.02
N THR A 326 -15.21 -3.46 6.72
CA THR A 326 -15.13 -2.37 7.71
C THR A 326 -14.64 -2.80 9.09
N ASN A 327 -14.53 -4.11 9.35
CA ASN A 327 -14.11 -4.64 10.65
C ASN A 327 -12.58 -4.61 10.86
N LEU A 328 -11.80 -4.45 9.79
CA LEU A 328 -10.34 -4.34 9.84
C LEU A 328 -9.92 -3.11 9.03
N THR A 329 -9.33 -2.14 9.70
CA THR A 329 -8.89 -0.86 9.07
C THR A 329 -7.87 -1.08 7.97
N ASP A 330 -7.02 -2.11 8.10
CA ASP A 330 -5.98 -2.44 7.12
C ASP A 330 -6.54 -2.98 5.80
N SER A 331 -7.83 -3.39 5.77
CA SER A 331 -8.48 -3.82 4.52
C SER A 331 -8.65 -2.69 3.50
N TYR A 332 -8.63 -1.43 3.95
CA TYR A 332 -8.71 -0.22 3.13
C TYR A 332 -7.57 0.76 3.43
N LEU A 333 -6.39 0.23 3.77
CA LEU A 333 -5.27 1.05 4.23
C LEU A 333 -4.91 2.16 3.25
N SER A 334 -4.81 1.87 1.95
CA SER A 334 -4.49 2.87 0.93
C SER A 334 -5.58 3.93 0.78
N VAL A 335 -6.86 3.56 0.90
CA VAL A 335 -7.98 4.52 0.91
C VAL A 335 -7.89 5.45 2.11
N VAL A 336 -7.63 4.90 3.32
CA VAL A 336 -7.44 5.68 4.54
C VAL A 336 -6.26 6.65 4.41
N LYS A 337 -5.13 6.17 3.83
CA LYS A 337 -3.96 7.02 3.59
C LYS A 337 -4.22 8.10 2.55
N ALA A 338 -4.93 7.77 1.46
CA ALA A 338 -5.29 8.76 0.44
C ALA A 338 -6.24 9.84 1.00
N LEU A 339 -7.21 9.45 1.84
CA LEU A 339 -8.06 10.41 2.58
C LEU A 339 -7.23 11.29 3.51
N LEU A 340 -6.26 10.71 4.23
CA LEU A 340 -5.35 11.46 5.09
C LEU A 340 -4.56 12.49 4.28
N HIS A 341 -3.92 12.08 3.19
CA HIS A 341 -3.12 12.96 2.35
C HIS A 341 -3.97 14.11 1.77
N ALA A 342 -5.16 13.79 1.24
CA ALA A 342 -6.08 14.77 0.67
C ALA A 342 -6.61 15.75 1.73
N SER A 343 -6.99 15.25 2.89
CA SER A 343 -7.51 16.09 3.98
C SER A 343 -6.45 17.06 4.50
N VAL A 344 -5.21 16.58 4.72
CA VAL A 344 -4.10 17.42 5.18
C VAL A 344 -3.77 18.50 4.14
N ALA A 345 -3.77 18.16 2.85
CA ALA A 345 -3.59 19.12 1.78
C ALA A 345 -4.68 20.23 1.77
N CYS A 346 -5.88 19.90 2.27
CA CYS A 346 -6.97 20.86 2.48
C CYS A 346 -6.99 21.49 3.89
N SER A 347 -5.92 21.32 4.68
CA SER A 347 -5.80 21.80 6.07
C SER A 347 -6.86 21.24 7.03
N LEU A 348 -7.20 19.95 6.89
CA LEU A 348 -8.22 19.26 7.67
C LEU A 348 -7.71 17.91 8.19
N LYS A 349 -8.26 17.45 9.32
CA LYS A 349 -8.14 16.06 9.78
C LYS A 349 -9.27 15.20 9.21
N PRO A 350 -8.99 14.03 8.61
CA PRO A 350 -10.07 13.12 8.21
C PRO A 350 -10.71 12.48 9.46
N SER A 351 -12.03 12.49 9.51
CA SER A 351 -12.84 11.76 10.48
C SER A 351 -13.61 10.69 9.72
N ILE A 352 -13.00 9.49 9.59
CA ILE A 352 -13.57 8.41 8.79
C ILE A 352 -14.67 7.73 9.59
N GLN A 353 -15.88 7.74 9.03
CA GLN A 353 -17.06 7.07 9.56
C GLN A 353 -17.22 5.74 8.82
N TRP A 354 -16.88 4.66 9.50
CA TRP A 354 -16.96 3.32 8.94
C TRP A 354 -18.40 2.82 8.94
N ILE A 355 -18.92 2.49 7.76
CA ILE A 355 -20.27 1.98 7.58
C ILE A 355 -20.19 0.64 6.84
N ALA A 356 -20.61 -0.44 7.51
CA ALA A 356 -20.80 -1.70 6.82
C ALA A 356 -21.97 -1.55 5.83
N ALA A 357 -21.71 -1.80 4.56
CA ALA A 357 -22.71 -1.58 3.52
C ALA A 357 -23.98 -2.40 3.76
N SER A 358 -23.86 -3.62 4.32
CA SER A 358 -25.00 -4.46 4.72
C SER A 358 -25.93 -3.79 5.74
N ASP A 359 -25.41 -2.89 6.57
CA ASP A 359 -26.22 -2.26 7.61
C ASP A 359 -27.17 -1.18 7.06
N LEU A 360 -26.94 -0.74 5.82
CA LEU A 360 -27.85 0.18 5.11
C LEU A 360 -28.99 -0.54 4.37
N GLU A 361 -28.97 -1.87 4.30
CA GLU A 361 -29.97 -2.67 3.56
C GLU A 361 -31.31 -2.77 4.29
N ASP A 362 -32.40 -2.80 3.54
CA ASP A 362 -33.76 -2.94 4.08
C ASP A 362 -33.93 -4.23 4.91
N ALA A 363 -33.22 -5.31 4.55
CA ALA A 363 -33.21 -6.55 5.30
C ALA A 363 -32.66 -6.37 6.73
N THR A 364 -31.67 -5.48 6.90
CA THR A 364 -31.08 -5.16 8.21
C THR A 364 -32.03 -4.30 9.04
N ALA A 365 -32.87 -3.48 8.43
CA ALA A 365 -33.93 -2.77 9.15
C ALA A 365 -34.86 -3.70 9.91
N ILE A 366 -35.03 -4.96 9.44
CA ILE A 366 -35.86 -5.98 10.06
C ILE A 366 -35.05 -6.81 11.08
N SER A 367 -33.84 -7.25 10.70
CA SER A 367 -33.02 -8.17 11.49
C SER A 367 -32.23 -7.51 12.62
N ALA A 368 -31.79 -6.26 12.42
CA ALA A 368 -31.00 -5.46 13.35
C ALA A 368 -31.32 -3.96 13.23
N PRO A 369 -32.51 -3.50 13.64
CA PRO A 369 -33.03 -2.15 13.42
C PRO A 369 -32.14 -1.06 14.01
N ASP A 370 -31.51 -1.32 15.16
CA ASP A 370 -30.63 -0.33 15.80
C ASP A 370 -29.36 -0.09 14.96
N ALA A 371 -28.72 -1.15 14.46
CA ALA A 371 -27.54 -1.04 13.58
C ALA A 371 -27.89 -0.35 12.26
N HIS A 372 -29.05 -0.66 11.69
CA HIS A 372 -29.54 0.02 10.49
C HIS A 372 -29.77 1.52 10.74
N ALA A 373 -30.42 1.88 11.86
CA ALA A 373 -30.67 3.28 12.21
C ALA A 373 -29.36 4.06 12.42
N GLU A 374 -28.40 3.49 13.13
CA GLU A 374 -27.07 4.07 13.38
C GLU A 374 -26.30 4.27 12.08
N ALA A 375 -26.30 3.27 11.17
CA ALA A 375 -25.63 3.36 9.87
C ALA A 375 -26.19 4.51 9.03
N TRP A 376 -27.51 4.65 8.96
CA TRP A 376 -28.17 5.74 8.24
C TRP A 376 -27.97 7.11 8.90
N GLU A 377 -27.98 7.20 10.22
CA GLU A 377 -27.68 8.44 10.94
C GLU A 377 -26.23 8.88 10.64
N THR A 378 -25.29 7.96 10.70
CA THR A 378 -23.88 8.19 10.41
C THR A 378 -23.69 8.64 8.96
N LEU A 379 -24.33 7.98 7.99
CA LEU A 379 -24.29 8.34 6.57
C LEU A 379 -24.80 9.78 6.35
N LYS A 380 -25.99 10.10 6.91
CA LYS A 380 -26.63 11.41 6.80
C LYS A 380 -25.84 12.51 7.50
N GLY A 381 -25.11 12.19 8.56
CA GLY A 381 -24.27 13.10 9.34
C GLY A 381 -22.89 13.36 8.73
N SER A 382 -22.54 12.70 7.62
CA SER A 382 -21.24 12.82 6.97
C SER A 382 -21.22 13.93 5.91
N SER A 383 -20.05 14.51 5.69
CA SER A 383 -19.86 15.62 4.72
C SER A 383 -19.70 15.12 3.28
N CYS A 384 -19.27 13.89 3.11
CA CYS A 384 -19.11 13.23 1.81
C CYS A 384 -19.15 11.71 1.98
N ILE A 385 -19.35 11.00 0.87
CA ILE A 385 -19.48 9.54 0.82
C ILE A 385 -18.42 8.99 -0.12
N LEU A 386 -17.72 7.94 0.33
CA LEU A 386 -16.77 7.17 -0.46
C LEU A 386 -17.17 5.70 -0.46
N ILE A 387 -17.32 5.12 -1.64
CA ILE A 387 -17.54 3.68 -1.85
C ILE A 387 -16.28 3.11 -2.48
N PRO A 388 -15.47 2.31 -1.74
CA PRO A 388 -14.24 1.74 -2.25
C PRO A 388 -14.47 0.50 -3.12
N GLY A 389 -13.39 -0.04 -3.69
CA GLY A 389 -13.38 -1.32 -4.38
C GLY A 389 -13.74 -2.49 -3.47
N GLY A 390 -14.11 -3.62 -4.08
CA GLY A 390 -14.43 -4.86 -3.38
C GLY A 390 -14.95 -5.91 -4.35
N PHE A 391 -15.03 -7.17 -3.88
CA PHE A 391 -15.54 -8.31 -4.65
C PHE A 391 -16.72 -8.97 -3.95
N GLY A 392 -17.53 -9.71 -4.75
CA GLY A 392 -18.68 -10.47 -4.27
C GLY A 392 -19.93 -9.61 -4.04
N ASP A 393 -21.03 -10.24 -3.68
CA ASP A 393 -22.40 -9.70 -3.66
C ASP A 393 -22.81 -9.07 -2.32
N ARG A 394 -22.08 -9.33 -1.24
CA ARG A 394 -22.44 -8.84 0.11
C ARG A 394 -22.46 -7.31 0.16
N GLY A 395 -23.55 -6.73 0.67
CA GLY A 395 -23.70 -5.30 0.93
C GLY A 395 -23.91 -4.43 -0.33
N ILE A 396 -24.16 -5.04 -1.48
CA ILE A 396 -24.34 -4.32 -2.76
C ILE A 396 -25.58 -3.42 -2.69
N SER A 397 -26.70 -3.92 -2.17
CA SER A 397 -27.93 -3.11 -2.04
C SER A 397 -27.71 -1.89 -1.17
N GLY A 398 -26.98 -2.02 -0.06
CA GLY A 398 -26.64 -0.89 0.81
C GLY A 398 -25.72 0.12 0.14
N MET A 399 -24.75 -0.32 -0.69
CA MET A 399 -23.92 0.59 -1.48
C MET A 399 -24.75 1.36 -2.52
N ILE A 400 -25.72 0.69 -3.19
CA ILE A 400 -26.64 1.32 -4.14
C ILE A 400 -27.47 2.38 -3.43
N LEU A 401 -28.00 2.08 -2.23
CA LEU A 401 -28.78 3.03 -1.43
C LEU A 401 -27.93 4.23 -0.98
N ALA A 402 -26.67 4.02 -0.61
CA ALA A 402 -25.76 5.12 -0.27
C ALA A 402 -25.43 6.02 -1.49
N ALA A 403 -25.22 5.43 -2.67
CA ALA A 403 -25.00 6.15 -3.91
C ALA A 403 -26.26 6.97 -4.31
N LYS A 404 -27.46 6.36 -4.17
CA LYS A 404 -28.74 7.04 -4.37
C LYS A 404 -28.91 8.23 -3.43
N TYR A 405 -28.63 8.03 -2.14
CA TYR A 405 -28.68 9.12 -1.16
C TYR A 405 -27.74 10.27 -1.54
N ALA A 406 -26.50 9.96 -1.95
CA ALA A 406 -25.54 10.96 -2.39
C ALA A 406 -26.08 11.77 -3.56
N ARG A 407 -26.62 11.12 -4.60
CA ARG A 407 -27.18 11.75 -5.78
C ARG A 407 -28.37 12.66 -5.45
N GLU A 408 -29.36 12.13 -4.74
CA GLU A 408 -30.62 12.85 -4.44
C GLU A 408 -30.42 14.03 -3.49
N ASN A 409 -29.48 13.89 -2.53
CA ASN A 409 -29.23 14.93 -1.54
C ASN A 409 -28.02 15.82 -1.87
N ARG A 410 -27.44 15.64 -3.08
CA ARG A 410 -26.29 16.42 -3.58
C ARG A 410 -25.07 16.36 -2.62
N VAL A 411 -24.88 15.20 -1.95
CA VAL A 411 -23.73 14.95 -1.08
C VAL A 411 -22.54 14.53 -1.95
N PRO A 412 -21.35 15.14 -1.80
CA PRO A 412 -20.16 14.74 -2.56
C PRO A 412 -19.90 13.23 -2.47
N TYR A 413 -19.67 12.61 -3.62
CA TYR A 413 -19.52 11.15 -3.78
C TYR A 413 -18.29 10.81 -4.60
N LEU A 414 -17.51 9.82 -4.10
CA LEU A 414 -16.43 9.18 -4.85
C LEU A 414 -16.64 7.67 -4.85
N GLY A 415 -16.83 7.09 -6.04
CA GLY A 415 -16.91 5.65 -6.25
C GLY A 415 -15.63 5.11 -6.87
N ILE A 416 -14.95 4.17 -6.22
CA ILE A 416 -13.70 3.58 -6.69
C ILE A 416 -13.96 2.14 -7.13
N CYS A 417 -13.58 1.76 -8.36
CA CYS A 417 -13.70 0.43 -8.93
C CYS A 417 -15.15 -0.09 -8.81
N LEU A 418 -15.46 -0.94 -7.82
CA LEU A 418 -16.83 -1.35 -7.52
C LEU A 418 -17.74 -0.13 -7.27
N GLY A 419 -17.25 0.89 -6.57
CA GLY A 419 -18.04 2.11 -6.31
C GLY A 419 -18.48 2.85 -7.57
N MET A 420 -17.65 2.87 -8.63
CA MET A 420 -18.07 3.37 -9.95
C MET A 420 -19.16 2.48 -10.56
N GLN A 421 -19.00 1.16 -10.50
CA GLN A 421 -19.99 0.21 -11.02
C GLN A 421 -21.33 0.34 -10.28
N ILE A 422 -21.30 0.55 -8.97
CA ILE A 422 -22.48 0.85 -8.14
C ILE A 422 -23.21 2.11 -8.64
N SER A 423 -22.47 3.16 -9.03
CA SER A 423 -23.08 4.38 -9.59
C SER A 423 -23.84 4.09 -10.89
N VAL A 424 -23.29 3.23 -11.75
CA VAL A 424 -23.92 2.80 -13.01
C VAL A 424 -25.19 2.01 -12.72
N ILE A 425 -25.14 1.05 -11.80
CA ILE A 425 -26.31 0.25 -11.42
C ILE A 425 -27.39 1.14 -10.79
N GLU A 426 -27.01 2.04 -9.88
CA GLU A 426 -27.93 2.96 -9.20
C GLU A 426 -28.71 3.82 -10.19
N ILE A 427 -28.00 4.47 -11.12
CA ILE A 427 -28.64 5.33 -12.13
C ILE A 427 -29.50 4.51 -13.09
N SER A 428 -29.06 3.31 -13.45
CA SER A 428 -29.85 2.40 -14.31
C SER A 428 -31.18 2.04 -13.64
N ARG A 429 -31.17 1.71 -12.36
CA ARG A 429 -32.38 1.33 -11.61
C ARG A 429 -33.31 2.50 -11.32
N HIS A 430 -32.75 3.61 -10.80
CA HIS A 430 -33.58 4.67 -10.20
C HIS A 430 -33.80 5.88 -11.09
N VAL A 431 -33.00 6.07 -12.15
CA VAL A 431 -33.18 7.17 -13.12
C VAL A 431 -33.73 6.66 -14.43
N LEU A 432 -33.18 5.55 -14.95
CA LEU A 432 -33.64 4.95 -16.21
C LEU A 432 -34.81 3.98 -16.05
N GLY A 433 -35.15 3.56 -14.81
CA GLY A 433 -36.25 2.64 -14.54
C GLY A 433 -36.01 1.19 -14.92
N LEU A 434 -34.73 0.80 -15.08
CA LEU A 434 -34.32 -0.59 -15.32
C LEU A 434 -34.15 -1.30 -13.96
N GLU A 435 -35.26 -1.69 -13.32
CA GLU A 435 -35.29 -2.19 -11.93
C GLU A 435 -34.39 -3.40 -11.70
N ASP A 436 -34.19 -4.23 -12.71
CA ASP A 436 -33.37 -5.44 -12.70
C ASP A 436 -31.93 -5.22 -13.20
N ALA A 437 -31.53 -3.98 -13.53
CA ALA A 437 -30.17 -3.67 -13.94
C ALA A 437 -29.16 -4.08 -12.87
N ASP A 438 -28.14 -4.84 -13.26
CA ASP A 438 -27.16 -5.38 -12.31
C ASP A 438 -25.78 -5.63 -12.97
N SER A 439 -24.82 -6.07 -12.17
CA SER A 439 -23.57 -6.64 -12.62
C SER A 439 -23.72 -8.15 -12.91
N GLU A 440 -23.06 -8.64 -13.95
CA GLU A 440 -22.90 -10.08 -14.20
C GLU A 440 -22.23 -10.80 -13.02
N GLU A 441 -21.51 -10.09 -12.14
CA GLU A 441 -20.92 -10.63 -10.92
C GLU A 441 -21.99 -11.05 -9.91
N PHE A 442 -23.05 -10.26 -9.75
CA PHE A 442 -24.05 -10.43 -8.69
C PHE A 442 -25.29 -11.16 -9.17
N ASN A 443 -25.69 -10.93 -10.43
CA ASN A 443 -26.85 -11.56 -11.04
C ASN A 443 -26.55 -11.92 -12.50
N LYS A 444 -26.28 -13.21 -12.72
CA LYS A 444 -25.93 -13.74 -14.08
C LYS A 444 -27.15 -13.84 -15.00
N ASP A 445 -28.35 -13.80 -14.44
CA ASP A 445 -29.59 -14.06 -15.19
C ASP A 445 -30.35 -12.78 -15.55
N THR A 446 -29.89 -11.60 -15.11
CA THR A 446 -30.54 -10.34 -15.48
C THR A 446 -30.39 -10.06 -16.98
N PRO A 447 -31.46 -9.58 -17.65
CA PRO A 447 -31.36 -9.14 -19.06
C PRO A 447 -30.60 -7.81 -19.20
N ASN A 448 -30.44 -7.05 -18.12
CA ASN A 448 -29.83 -5.72 -18.07
C ASN A 448 -28.48 -5.74 -17.34
N HIS A 449 -27.49 -6.47 -17.91
CA HIS A 449 -26.11 -6.45 -17.43
C HIS A 449 -25.46 -5.11 -17.78
N VAL A 450 -25.65 -4.10 -16.95
CA VAL A 450 -25.02 -2.77 -17.11
C VAL A 450 -23.54 -2.78 -16.76
N VAL A 451 -23.12 -3.81 -16.01
CA VAL A 451 -21.73 -4.15 -15.73
C VAL A 451 -21.50 -5.59 -16.13
N MET A 452 -20.51 -5.85 -16.98
CA MET A 452 -20.25 -7.14 -17.61
C MET A 452 -18.87 -7.68 -17.28
N TYR A 453 -18.70 -9.00 -17.41
CA TYR A 453 -17.41 -9.66 -17.27
C TYR A 453 -16.51 -9.33 -18.47
N MET A 454 -15.22 -9.02 -18.20
CA MET A 454 -14.25 -8.70 -19.25
C MET A 454 -13.91 -9.95 -20.07
N PRO A 455 -14.03 -9.92 -21.41
CA PRO A 455 -13.91 -11.12 -22.25
C PRO A 455 -12.51 -11.75 -22.24
N GLU A 456 -11.46 -10.99 -21.98
CA GLU A 456 -10.07 -11.47 -21.94
C GLU A 456 -9.66 -12.08 -20.59
N VAL A 457 -10.50 -11.99 -19.56
CA VAL A 457 -10.18 -12.48 -18.22
C VAL A 457 -10.53 -13.97 -18.09
N SER A 458 -9.68 -14.75 -17.43
CA SER A 458 -9.93 -16.18 -17.22
C SER A 458 -11.01 -16.42 -16.17
N LYS A 459 -11.99 -17.28 -16.50
CA LYS A 459 -13.03 -17.74 -15.55
C LYS A 459 -12.58 -18.91 -14.67
N THR A 460 -11.45 -19.54 -14.98
CA THR A 460 -10.96 -20.77 -14.31
C THR A 460 -9.71 -20.57 -13.45
N HIS A 461 -8.90 -19.57 -13.78
CA HIS A 461 -7.72 -19.19 -12.99
C HIS A 461 -7.98 -17.86 -12.29
N MET A 462 -7.85 -17.82 -10.97
CA MET A 462 -8.20 -16.65 -10.17
C MET A 462 -7.01 -15.70 -9.90
N GLY A 463 -5.80 -16.21 -9.78
CA GLY A 463 -4.61 -15.38 -9.55
C GLY A 463 -4.08 -14.76 -10.85
N ASN A 464 -3.68 -13.50 -10.80
CA ASN A 464 -3.04 -12.75 -11.89
C ASN A 464 -3.79 -12.76 -13.24
N THR A 465 -5.13 -12.78 -13.19
CA THR A 465 -6.01 -12.87 -14.39
C THR A 465 -6.96 -11.70 -14.51
N MET A 466 -6.84 -10.67 -13.69
CA MET A 466 -7.61 -9.43 -13.76
C MET A 466 -6.93 -8.41 -14.66
N ARG A 467 -7.62 -7.31 -14.98
CA ARG A 467 -6.97 -6.10 -15.48
C ARG A 467 -6.19 -5.50 -14.31
N LEU A 468 -4.88 -5.67 -14.34
CA LEU A 468 -3.95 -5.35 -13.25
C LEU A 468 -2.91 -4.32 -13.67
N GLY A 469 -2.47 -3.54 -12.68
CA GLY A 469 -1.35 -2.62 -12.79
C GLY A 469 -1.69 -1.30 -13.45
N CYS A 470 -0.63 -0.56 -13.77
CA CYS A 470 -0.75 0.77 -14.35
C CYS A 470 -1.30 0.69 -15.77
N ARG A 471 -2.40 1.40 -16.02
CA ARG A 471 -3.05 1.50 -17.33
C ARG A 471 -3.36 2.95 -17.62
N ARG A 472 -3.37 3.28 -18.89
CA ARG A 472 -3.60 4.64 -19.37
C ARG A 472 -5.09 4.89 -19.59
N THR A 473 -5.59 5.96 -18.97
CA THR A 473 -6.95 6.49 -19.14
C THR A 473 -6.88 7.81 -19.87
N PHE A 474 -7.53 7.93 -21.02
CA PHE A 474 -7.62 9.15 -21.80
C PHE A 474 -8.87 9.94 -21.44
N PHE A 475 -8.73 11.25 -21.25
CA PHE A 475 -9.88 12.13 -21.06
C PHE A 475 -10.59 12.37 -22.38
N SER A 476 -11.86 11.97 -22.48
CA SER A 476 -12.73 12.23 -23.62
C SER A 476 -13.28 13.66 -23.62
N LYS A 477 -13.35 14.30 -22.45
CA LYS A 477 -13.76 15.68 -22.21
C LYS A 477 -12.67 16.44 -21.43
N PRO A 478 -11.79 17.21 -22.09
CA PRO A 478 -10.65 17.89 -21.43
C PRO A 478 -11.08 18.85 -20.32
N ASP A 479 -12.27 19.44 -20.42
CA ASP A 479 -12.81 20.41 -19.45
C ASP A 479 -13.62 19.77 -18.33
N CYS A 480 -13.67 18.44 -18.23
CA CYS A 480 -14.37 17.76 -17.15
C CYS A 480 -13.72 18.04 -15.79
N LEU A 481 -14.48 17.81 -14.71
CA LEU A 481 -14.01 18.08 -13.36
C LEU A 481 -12.78 17.25 -13.01
N THR A 482 -12.82 15.94 -13.30
CA THR A 482 -11.71 15.03 -13.00
C THR A 482 -10.45 15.42 -13.77
N SER A 483 -10.55 15.79 -15.06
CA SER A 483 -9.40 16.27 -15.83
C SER A 483 -8.76 17.50 -15.17
N LYS A 484 -9.57 18.47 -14.73
CA LYS A 484 -9.09 19.67 -14.02
C LYS A 484 -8.38 19.32 -12.71
N LEU A 485 -8.87 18.34 -11.97
CA LEU A 485 -8.22 17.86 -10.74
C LEU A 485 -6.82 17.30 -11.00
N TYR A 486 -6.63 16.63 -12.12
CA TYR A 486 -5.32 16.13 -12.56
C TYR A 486 -4.44 17.18 -13.25
N GLY A 487 -4.89 18.44 -13.37
CA GLY A 487 -4.14 19.50 -14.05
C GLY A 487 -4.34 19.53 -15.57
N SER A 488 -5.46 18.99 -16.04
CA SER A 488 -5.87 18.95 -17.45
C SER A 488 -4.89 18.25 -18.42
N PRO A 489 -4.31 17.10 -18.05
CA PRO A 489 -3.49 16.31 -18.96
C PRO A 489 -4.36 15.59 -19.98
N PRO A 490 -3.82 15.16 -21.14
CA PRO A 490 -4.56 14.37 -22.12
C PRO A 490 -4.93 12.96 -21.63
N HIS A 491 -4.17 12.42 -20.70
CA HIS A 491 -4.36 11.10 -20.10
C HIS A 491 -3.74 11.04 -18.70
N VAL A 492 -4.12 10.02 -17.95
CA VAL A 492 -3.52 9.66 -16.65
C VAL A 492 -3.18 8.17 -16.65
N ASP A 493 -2.13 7.82 -15.93
CA ASP A 493 -1.68 6.44 -15.77
C ASP A 493 -1.97 6.01 -14.31
N GLU A 494 -2.99 5.16 -14.13
CA GLU A 494 -3.48 4.72 -12.82
C GLU A 494 -3.53 3.20 -12.71
N ARG A 495 -3.52 2.67 -11.47
CA ARG A 495 -3.49 1.23 -11.21
C ARG A 495 -4.88 0.63 -11.19
N HIS A 496 -5.06 -0.49 -11.87
CA HIS A 496 -6.32 -1.23 -11.98
C HIS A 496 -6.24 -2.56 -11.23
N ARG A 497 -7.41 -3.02 -10.75
CA ARG A 497 -7.61 -4.34 -10.15
C ARG A 497 -9.07 -4.74 -10.29
N HIS A 498 -9.51 -5.19 -11.47
CA HIS A 498 -10.92 -5.56 -11.69
C HIS A 498 -11.09 -6.62 -12.78
N ARG A 499 -12.22 -7.34 -12.73
CA ARG A 499 -12.67 -8.35 -13.72
C ARG A 499 -13.91 -7.91 -14.48
N TYR A 500 -14.63 -6.93 -13.96
CA TYR A 500 -15.88 -6.43 -14.51
C TYR A 500 -15.71 -4.97 -14.93
N GLU A 501 -16.44 -4.59 -15.95
CA GLU A 501 -16.42 -3.25 -16.52
C GLU A 501 -17.82 -2.80 -16.95
N VAL A 502 -18.01 -1.52 -17.18
CA VAL A 502 -19.27 -0.97 -17.69
C VAL A 502 -19.54 -1.56 -19.07
N ASN A 503 -20.76 -2.05 -19.28
CA ASN A 503 -21.18 -2.57 -20.59
C ASN A 503 -21.33 -1.42 -21.59
N PRO A 504 -20.52 -1.37 -22.67
CA PRO A 504 -20.56 -0.27 -23.64
C PRO A 504 -21.94 -0.07 -24.30
N SER A 505 -22.76 -1.12 -24.38
CA SER A 505 -24.10 -1.03 -24.97
C SER A 505 -25.06 -0.12 -24.21
N PHE A 506 -24.83 0.08 -22.91
CA PHE A 506 -25.66 0.95 -22.06
C PHE A 506 -25.14 2.39 -21.96
N VAL A 507 -23.92 2.66 -22.42
CA VAL A 507 -23.28 3.99 -22.32
C VAL A 507 -24.16 5.11 -22.89
N PRO A 508 -24.73 5.02 -24.11
CA PRO A 508 -25.57 6.10 -24.63
C PRO A 508 -26.81 6.39 -23.79
N MET A 509 -27.40 5.35 -23.19
CA MET A 509 -28.57 5.48 -22.32
C MET A 509 -28.20 6.15 -20.99
N LEU A 510 -27.08 5.75 -20.39
CA LEU A 510 -26.57 6.33 -19.15
C LEU A 510 -26.18 7.81 -19.34
N GLU A 511 -25.56 8.16 -20.47
CA GLU A 511 -25.24 9.55 -20.78
C GLU A 511 -26.50 10.42 -20.97
N SER A 512 -27.58 9.85 -21.54
CA SER A 512 -28.85 10.53 -21.63
C SER A 512 -29.51 10.80 -20.27
N ALA A 513 -29.17 9.99 -19.26
CA ALA A 513 -29.57 10.16 -17.87
C ALA A 513 -28.68 11.13 -17.08
N GLY A 514 -27.67 11.73 -17.72
CA GLY A 514 -26.74 12.70 -17.11
C GLY A 514 -25.49 12.09 -16.51
N LEU A 515 -25.27 10.76 -16.60
CA LEU A 515 -24.03 10.12 -16.18
C LEU A 515 -23.04 10.11 -17.34
N HIS A 516 -22.11 11.05 -17.37
CA HIS A 516 -21.16 11.21 -18.45
C HIS A 516 -19.89 10.40 -18.27
N PHE A 517 -19.50 9.66 -19.30
CA PHE A 517 -18.21 8.95 -19.34
C PHE A 517 -17.13 9.88 -19.89
N VAL A 518 -16.32 10.42 -18.98
CA VAL A 518 -15.33 11.45 -19.31
C VAL A 518 -13.91 10.90 -19.46
N GLY A 519 -13.69 9.61 -19.11
CA GLY A 519 -12.42 8.91 -19.27
C GLY A 519 -12.61 7.50 -19.82
N CYS A 520 -11.72 7.09 -20.73
CA CYS A 520 -11.73 5.79 -21.37
C CYS A 520 -10.32 5.27 -21.64
N ASP A 521 -10.21 3.97 -21.93
CA ASP A 521 -8.96 3.33 -22.36
C ASP A 521 -8.53 3.74 -23.78
N GLU A 522 -7.40 3.21 -24.24
CA GLU A 522 -6.85 3.47 -25.59
C GLU A 522 -7.81 3.05 -26.72
N SER A 523 -8.60 2.00 -26.49
CA SER A 523 -9.58 1.51 -27.47
C SER A 523 -10.85 2.36 -27.56
N ARG A 524 -11.07 3.24 -26.57
CA ARG A 524 -12.30 4.02 -26.33
C ARG A 524 -13.55 3.19 -26.09
N ASN A 525 -13.39 1.91 -25.82
CA ASN A 525 -14.49 1.00 -25.54
C ASN A 525 -14.73 0.79 -24.05
N ARG A 526 -13.69 0.99 -23.22
CA ARG A 526 -13.77 0.80 -21.76
C ARG A 526 -13.92 2.14 -21.08
N MET A 527 -14.97 2.24 -20.30
CA MET A 527 -15.29 3.43 -19.53
C MET A 527 -14.58 3.38 -18.19
N GLU A 528 -13.74 4.37 -17.92
CA GLU A 528 -12.86 4.36 -16.76
C GLU A 528 -13.10 5.53 -15.78
N ILE A 529 -13.80 6.59 -16.23
CA ILE A 529 -14.18 7.71 -15.36
C ILE A 529 -15.61 8.15 -15.70
N VAL A 530 -16.45 8.32 -14.67
CA VAL A 530 -17.79 8.88 -14.80
C VAL A 530 -17.96 10.12 -13.93
N GLU A 531 -18.75 11.08 -14.44
CA GLU A 531 -19.19 12.26 -13.71
C GLU A 531 -20.70 12.45 -13.89
N LEU A 532 -21.41 12.76 -12.81
CA LEU A 532 -22.83 13.10 -12.87
C LEU A 532 -22.99 14.61 -13.12
N GLN A 533 -23.71 14.93 -14.20
CA GLN A 533 -24.02 16.31 -14.55
C GLN A 533 -24.81 17.01 -13.43
N ASP A 534 -24.58 18.31 -13.26
CA ASP A 534 -25.29 19.16 -12.31
C ASP A 534 -25.18 18.75 -10.81
N HIS A 535 -24.26 17.81 -10.49
CA HIS A 535 -23.94 17.45 -9.12
C HIS A 535 -22.66 18.15 -8.66
N PRO A 536 -22.56 18.65 -7.39
CA PRO A 536 -21.37 19.34 -6.92
C PRO A 536 -20.09 18.52 -7.03
N PHE A 537 -20.16 17.23 -6.77
CA PHE A 537 -19.10 16.25 -6.95
C PHE A 537 -19.69 14.84 -6.90
N TYR A 538 -19.84 14.19 -8.02
CA TYR A 538 -20.24 12.79 -8.11
C TYR A 538 -19.36 12.14 -9.16
N VAL A 539 -18.29 11.52 -8.69
CA VAL A 539 -17.23 10.98 -9.54
C VAL A 539 -17.08 9.49 -9.26
N GLY A 540 -17.02 8.71 -10.33
CA GLY A 540 -16.66 7.30 -10.27
C GLY A 540 -15.41 7.04 -11.12
N VAL A 541 -14.48 6.23 -10.61
CA VAL A 541 -13.26 5.80 -11.31
C VAL A 541 -13.13 4.28 -11.25
N GLN A 542 -12.82 3.65 -12.40
CA GLN A 542 -12.64 2.18 -12.47
C GLN A 542 -11.29 1.74 -11.90
N PHE A 543 -10.30 2.61 -11.98
CA PHE A 543 -8.98 2.40 -11.39
C PHE A 543 -8.96 2.71 -9.88
N HIS A 544 -7.84 2.44 -9.24
CA HIS A 544 -7.59 2.62 -7.80
C HIS A 544 -6.61 3.79 -7.56
N PRO A 545 -7.09 5.04 -7.51
CA PRO A 545 -6.23 6.21 -7.37
C PRO A 545 -5.57 6.32 -5.99
N GLU A 546 -6.06 5.55 -5.00
CA GLU A 546 -5.47 5.45 -3.66
C GLU A 546 -4.06 4.87 -3.67
N PHE A 547 -3.73 3.95 -4.59
CA PHE A 547 -2.42 3.30 -4.63
C PHE A 547 -1.29 4.27 -5.00
N LYS A 548 -1.58 5.31 -5.78
CA LYS A 548 -0.59 6.32 -6.20
C LYS A 548 -0.57 7.57 -5.32
N SER A 549 -1.43 7.65 -4.31
CA SER A 549 -1.43 8.78 -3.37
C SER A 549 -0.17 8.80 -2.51
N ARG A 550 0.44 9.96 -2.38
CA ARG A 550 1.63 10.20 -1.56
C ARG A 550 1.36 11.36 -0.60
N PRO A 551 2.06 11.45 0.55
CA PRO A 551 1.84 12.54 1.52
C PRO A 551 1.94 13.93 0.91
N ARG A 552 2.87 14.15 -0.05
CA ARG A 552 3.08 15.45 -0.71
C ARG A 552 2.42 15.57 -2.08
N ARG A 553 1.92 14.45 -2.61
CA ARG A 553 1.19 14.38 -3.89
C ARG A 553 -0.08 13.57 -3.67
N PRO A 554 -1.09 14.19 -3.00
CA PRO A 554 -2.34 13.50 -2.73
C PRO A 554 -3.06 13.15 -4.04
N SER A 555 -3.77 12.03 -4.03
CA SER A 555 -4.57 11.60 -5.18
C SER A 555 -5.62 12.65 -5.56
N PRO A 556 -5.68 13.11 -6.83
CA PRO A 556 -6.59 14.17 -7.25
C PRO A 556 -8.09 13.87 -7.00
N PRO A 557 -8.63 12.65 -7.26
CA PRO A 557 -10.03 12.37 -6.95
C PRO A 557 -10.36 12.47 -5.45
N PHE A 558 -9.44 12.06 -4.58
CA PHE A 558 -9.60 12.21 -3.13
C PHE A 558 -9.57 13.68 -2.70
N THR A 559 -8.64 14.45 -3.27
CA THR A 559 -8.56 15.90 -3.01
C THR A 559 -9.84 16.58 -3.46
N GLY A 560 -10.36 16.26 -4.64
CA GLY A 560 -11.64 16.77 -5.16
C GLY A 560 -12.81 16.45 -4.23
N LEU A 561 -12.88 15.22 -3.69
CA LEU A 561 -13.91 14.83 -2.73
C LEU A 561 -13.88 15.72 -1.46
N ILE A 562 -12.69 15.92 -0.87
CA ILE A 562 -12.53 16.71 0.34
C ILE A 562 -12.83 18.20 0.07
N MET A 563 -12.36 18.74 -1.06
CA MET A 563 -12.66 20.12 -1.47
C MET A 563 -14.15 20.33 -1.71
N ALA A 564 -14.85 19.37 -2.30
CA ALA A 564 -16.30 19.40 -2.48
C ALA A 564 -17.05 19.38 -1.14
N ALA A 565 -16.64 18.47 -0.24
CA ALA A 565 -17.22 18.35 1.11
C ALA A 565 -17.11 19.66 1.92
N THR A 566 -16.11 20.47 1.64
CA THR A 566 -15.83 21.74 2.33
C THR A 566 -16.15 23.00 1.50
N LYS A 567 -16.79 22.82 0.33
CA LYS A 567 -17.17 23.90 -0.61
C LYS A 567 -15.98 24.70 -1.14
N GLN A 568 -14.82 24.07 -1.27
CA GLN A 568 -13.57 24.69 -1.75
C GLN A 568 -13.31 24.43 -3.24
N LEU A 569 -14.13 23.63 -3.93
CA LEU A 569 -13.94 23.28 -5.35
C LEU A 569 -13.88 24.51 -6.29
N GLY A 570 -14.53 25.60 -5.94
CA GLY A 570 -14.47 26.85 -6.71
C GLY A 570 -13.06 27.47 -6.83
N ALA A 571 -12.12 27.06 -5.96
CA ALA A 571 -10.74 27.53 -6.02
C ALA A 571 -9.95 26.91 -7.21
N ILE A 572 -10.35 25.73 -7.69
CA ILE A 572 -9.69 25.05 -8.83
C ILE A 572 -9.93 25.80 -10.14
N SER A 573 -11.11 26.40 -10.31
CA SER A 573 -11.48 27.14 -11.53
C SER A 573 -10.73 28.47 -11.69
N ASN A 574 -10.11 28.98 -10.63
CA ASN A 574 -9.42 30.28 -10.59
C ASN A 574 -7.88 30.17 -10.61
N SER A 575 -7.33 29.00 -10.42
CA SER A 575 -5.89 28.76 -10.56
C SER A 575 -5.60 28.22 -11.96
N SER A 576 -5.00 29.04 -12.81
CA SER A 576 -4.49 28.66 -14.14
C SER A 576 -3.28 27.70 -14.09
N ASN A 577 -2.89 27.25 -12.90
CA ASN A 577 -1.98 26.14 -12.64
C ASN A 577 -2.75 25.11 -11.81
N GLY A 578 -2.98 23.93 -12.36
CA GLY A 578 -3.42 22.77 -11.60
C GLY A 578 -2.60 22.67 -10.31
N TYR A 579 -3.20 22.14 -9.24
CA TYR A 579 -2.56 21.98 -7.92
C TYR A 579 -1.25 21.21 -8.09
N VAL A 580 -0.20 21.91 -8.53
CA VAL A 580 1.18 21.45 -8.47
C VAL A 580 1.54 21.62 -7.00
N GLY A 581 1.53 20.52 -6.26
CA GLY A 581 2.23 20.48 -5.00
C GLY A 581 3.63 21.05 -5.25
N ALA A 582 4.04 21.98 -4.41
CA ALA A 582 5.25 22.75 -4.55
C ALA A 582 6.38 21.93 -5.19
N SER A 583 6.68 22.27 -6.44
CA SER A 583 7.93 21.92 -7.10
C SER A 583 8.94 22.96 -6.65
N ASP A 584 9.96 22.51 -6.11
CA ASP A 584 11.40 22.79 -6.11
C ASP A 584 12.05 22.37 -4.80
#